data_166e4617b69195f4ed22c918557f9317
#
_entry.id   166e4617b69195f4ed22c918557f9317
#
_cell.length_a   1.000
_cell.length_b   1.000
_cell.length_c   1.000
_cell.angle_alpha   90.00
_cell.angle_beta   90.00
_cell.angle_gamma   90.00
#
_symmetry.space_group_name_H-M   'P 1'
#
loop_
_entity.id
_entity.type
_entity.pdbx_description
1 polymer ?
#
loop_
_entity_poly.entity_id
_entity_poly.type
_entity_poly.pdbx_seq_one_letter_code
_entity_poly.pdbx_strand_id
1 'polypeptide(L)'
;MRPATSKERTGVTRVAARVVSSHAGGPAYGGTPSDASVRAAIADLKARGLKVTIYPFVLMDIPQGNGLVDPYGGSEQSAYPWRGRITCSPAPGQPGSPEGSGAAAAQVAAFVPGYRAMVLHYAQLAVAAGGVDAMLIGSEMVGLSSVRGAGNSFPFVDALVTLAADVRSIVGPATKLTYAADWSEYSGCQKDGAKFFHLDPLWASPNIDAIGIDCYMPLADWRDGEAHADLALARTGYELDYLAGNIERGEGYDWFYASDADRRAQLRTQITDGVHGEPWIWRYKDIEAFWGQQHFDRPGGVRNAFPTAWVPGSKPIWLTEIGCGAVDKGANQPNIFGDSKSAEDGRPYFSAGTPDALIQRQVLRAHHQRWNDPALSPAGMVDPERLYCWTWDARPFPVFPALTEVWSDGTNHATGHWLTGRLGGLASDELAHALASEFDSLVLAAPSAPLIGGLTVSGAGTARDVLETLFDLTGQKLAARGDAMVGIAQGAGQALELEYDALASTDAPVLSRRRGDGAERPARLTLGHFDRERDYLAATSAAIRPDQGPLVTQNMPVVLDSGAARQAAERLLDQHAAGGDRIEFALPPGQIGFEPGDRVTLPDLAEGPFEITEIRDG
;
A
#
# COMPACT_ATOMS: atom_id res chain seq x y z
N MET A 1 -7.63 -0.71 24.39
CA MET A 1 -6.96 -1.73 25.23
C MET A 1 -5.96 -0.98 26.09
N ARG A 2 -5.91 -1.18 27.40
CA ARG A 2 -4.91 -0.53 28.24
C ARG A 2 -3.58 -1.31 28.16
N PRO A 3 -2.45 -0.68 28.47
CA PRO A 3 -1.17 -1.38 28.54
C PRO A 3 -1.24 -2.58 29.47
N ALA A 4 -0.71 -3.71 29.03
CA ALA A 4 -0.66 -4.88 29.87
C ALA A 4 0.41 -4.70 30.95
N THR A 5 0.02 -5.00 32.18
CA THR A 5 0.96 -5.16 33.30
C THR A 5 1.41 -6.62 33.40
N SER A 6 2.41 -6.88 34.23
CA SER A 6 2.83 -8.24 34.51
C SER A 6 1.70 -9.15 35.01
N LYS A 7 0.70 -8.59 35.67
CA LYS A 7 -0.49 -9.31 36.16
C LYS A 7 -1.50 -9.65 35.06
N GLU A 8 -1.50 -8.91 33.97
CA GLU A 8 -2.42 -9.07 32.85
C GLU A 8 -1.85 -9.95 31.74
N ARG A 9 -0.54 -10.15 31.74
CA ARG A 9 0.09 -11.11 30.86
C ARG A 9 -0.27 -12.51 31.28
N THR A 10 -0.78 -13.26 30.34
CA THR A 10 -1.32 -14.58 30.58
C THR A 10 -0.49 -15.62 29.86
N GLY A 11 -0.47 -16.85 30.38
CA GLY A 11 0.13 -18.00 29.77
C GLY A 11 1.63 -18.09 29.79
N VAL A 12 2.31 -17.00 29.93
CA VAL A 12 3.76 -16.96 30.13
C VAL A 12 4.02 -16.84 31.61
N THR A 13 5.10 -17.39 32.09
CA THR A 13 5.52 -17.33 33.50
C THR A 13 5.38 -15.89 34.00
N ARG A 14 4.40 -15.65 34.86
CA ARG A 14 4.12 -14.30 35.40
C ARG A 14 5.32 -13.70 36.14
N VAL A 15 6.19 -14.53 36.64
CA VAL A 15 7.44 -14.13 37.31
C VAL A 15 8.39 -13.41 36.33
N ALA A 16 8.36 -13.77 35.05
CA ALA A 16 9.17 -13.15 34.00
C ALA A 16 8.46 -11.97 33.30
N ALA A 17 7.16 -11.79 33.54
CA ALA A 17 6.41 -10.69 32.92
C ALA A 17 6.78 -9.36 33.59
N ARG A 18 7.01 -8.34 32.79
CA ARG A 18 7.35 -6.99 33.25
C ARG A 18 6.33 -5.96 32.76
N VAL A 19 6.31 -4.81 33.40
CA VAL A 19 5.55 -3.65 32.90
C VAL A 19 6.17 -3.21 31.58
N VAL A 20 5.32 -2.86 30.61
CA VAL A 20 5.74 -2.29 29.33
C VAL A 20 6.50 -0.99 29.59
N SER A 21 7.61 -0.77 28.88
CA SER A 21 8.40 0.44 28.98
C SER A 21 7.62 1.66 28.43
N SER A 22 8.11 2.85 28.74
CA SER A 22 7.49 4.11 28.27
C SER A 22 8.29 4.73 27.13
N HIS A 23 7.57 5.34 26.19
CA HIS A 23 8.13 6.17 25.13
C HIS A 23 7.23 7.40 24.95
N ALA A 24 7.82 8.60 24.82
CA ALA A 24 7.11 9.86 24.62
C ALA A 24 5.95 10.11 25.62
N GLY A 25 6.13 9.69 26.88
CA GLY A 25 5.17 9.90 27.96
C GLY A 25 4.04 8.86 28.04
N GLY A 26 3.96 7.91 27.11
CA GLY A 26 3.02 6.81 27.10
C GLY A 26 3.70 5.43 27.13
N PRO A 27 2.94 4.33 27.23
CA PRO A 27 3.50 2.98 27.15
C PRO A 27 3.97 2.70 25.71
N ALA A 28 5.19 2.18 25.54
CA ALA A 28 5.78 1.91 24.23
C ALA A 28 4.95 0.93 23.37
N TYR A 29 4.21 0.03 24.01
CA TYR A 29 3.30 -0.92 23.37
C TYR A 29 2.01 -1.01 24.18
N GLY A 30 0.89 -1.36 23.52
CA GLY A 30 -0.40 -1.61 24.16
C GLY A 30 -0.41 -2.79 25.15
N GLY A 31 0.67 -3.55 25.15
CA GLY A 31 0.86 -4.71 26.01
C GLY A 31 0.13 -5.96 25.50
N THR A 32 0.27 -7.04 26.26
CA THR A 32 -0.38 -8.32 25.95
C THR A 32 -1.86 -8.27 26.36
N PRO A 33 -2.82 -8.61 25.50
CA PRO A 33 -4.22 -8.68 25.87
C PRO A 33 -4.45 -9.78 26.92
N SER A 34 -5.46 -9.59 27.78
CA SER A 34 -5.82 -10.61 28.74
C SER A 34 -6.48 -11.81 28.06
N ASP A 35 -6.42 -12.99 28.66
CA ASP A 35 -7.13 -14.20 28.17
C ASP A 35 -8.62 -13.97 28.02
N ALA A 36 -9.22 -13.21 28.95
CA ALA A 36 -10.63 -12.89 28.89
C ALA A 36 -10.98 -12.05 27.66
N SER A 37 -10.15 -11.03 27.32
CA SER A 37 -10.38 -10.20 26.14
C SER A 37 -10.16 -10.97 24.83
N VAL A 38 -9.16 -11.86 24.78
CA VAL A 38 -8.95 -12.72 23.60
C VAL A 38 -10.13 -13.67 23.39
N ARG A 39 -10.61 -14.34 24.45
CA ARG A 39 -11.79 -15.21 24.36
C ARG A 39 -13.05 -14.46 23.95
N ALA A 40 -13.25 -13.26 24.50
CA ALA A 40 -14.39 -12.42 24.13
C ALA A 40 -14.35 -12.00 22.66
N ALA A 41 -13.17 -11.63 22.15
CA ALA A 41 -12.98 -11.29 20.75
C ALA A 41 -13.26 -12.49 19.82
N ILE A 42 -12.74 -13.67 20.14
CA ILE A 42 -13.02 -14.90 19.37
C ILE A 42 -14.53 -15.17 19.35
N ALA A 43 -15.18 -15.11 20.50
CA ALA A 43 -16.61 -15.40 20.61
C ALA A 43 -17.47 -14.39 19.82
N ASP A 44 -17.16 -13.09 19.89
CA ASP A 44 -17.89 -12.04 19.16
C ASP A 44 -17.71 -12.18 17.65
N LEU A 45 -16.48 -12.39 17.17
CA LEU A 45 -16.20 -12.57 15.75
C LEU A 45 -16.92 -13.81 15.18
N LYS A 46 -16.90 -14.93 15.91
CA LYS A 46 -17.62 -16.14 15.51
C LYS A 46 -19.14 -15.95 15.52
N ALA A 47 -19.69 -15.23 16.50
CA ALA A 47 -21.12 -14.91 16.55
C ALA A 47 -21.59 -14.07 15.36
N ARG A 48 -20.66 -13.31 14.75
CA ARG A 48 -20.89 -12.55 13.49
C ARG A 48 -20.68 -13.39 12.23
N GLY A 49 -20.38 -14.68 12.34
CA GLY A 49 -20.10 -15.55 11.18
C GLY A 49 -18.72 -15.35 10.54
N LEU A 50 -17.81 -14.65 11.21
CA LEU A 50 -16.47 -14.40 10.70
C LEU A 50 -15.54 -15.58 10.99
N LYS A 51 -14.65 -15.88 10.06
CA LYS A 51 -13.51 -16.80 10.27
C LYS A 51 -12.49 -16.12 11.19
N VAL A 52 -11.94 -16.88 12.14
CA VAL A 52 -11.00 -16.37 13.14
C VAL A 52 -9.64 -17.02 12.97
N THR A 53 -8.62 -16.20 12.76
CA THR A 53 -7.22 -16.62 12.78
C THR A 53 -6.52 -16.03 14.00
N ILE A 54 -5.89 -16.87 14.82
CA ILE A 54 -5.02 -16.39 15.92
C ILE A 54 -3.60 -16.25 15.41
N TYR A 55 -3.03 -15.08 15.64
CA TYR A 55 -1.70 -14.70 15.19
C TYR A 55 -0.89 -14.11 16.37
N PRO A 56 -0.33 -14.94 17.27
CA PRO A 56 0.51 -14.46 18.35
C PRO A 56 1.93 -14.19 17.85
N PHE A 57 2.47 -13.02 18.15
CA PHE A 57 3.85 -12.68 17.82
C PHE A 57 4.57 -11.93 18.94
N VAL A 58 5.89 -11.95 18.90
CA VAL A 58 6.74 -11.33 19.90
C VAL A 58 6.94 -9.86 19.60
N LEU A 59 6.71 -8.99 20.58
CA LEU A 59 7.13 -7.58 20.57
C LEU A 59 8.38 -7.42 21.45
N MET A 60 9.38 -6.72 20.91
CA MET A 60 10.67 -6.52 21.56
C MET A 60 10.64 -5.23 22.38
N ASP A 61 10.21 -5.33 23.65
CA ASP A 61 10.13 -4.20 24.58
C ASP A 61 11.53 -3.91 25.18
N ILE A 62 12.40 -3.35 24.35
CA ILE A 62 13.80 -3.00 24.68
C ILE A 62 13.94 -1.49 24.50
N PRO A 63 13.90 -0.69 25.60
CA PRO A 63 14.00 0.77 25.48
C PRO A 63 15.44 1.21 25.17
N GLN A 64 15.59 2.45 24.70
CA GLN A 64 16.90 3.09 24.58
C GLN A 64 17.60 3.18 25.95
N GLY A 65 18.92 3.06 25.99
CA GLY A 65 19.69 3.06 27.24
C GLY A 65 19.55 1.75 28.02
N ASN A 66 19.29 0.64 27.34
CA ASN A 66 19.03 -0.67 27.94
C ASN A 66 20.29 -1.36 28.50
N GLY A 67 21.48 -1.02 28.03
CA GLY A 67 22.75 -1.61 28.44
C GLY A 67 22.89 -3.11 28.16
N LEU A 68 22.00 -3.71 27.36
CA LEU A 68 22.07 -5.13 27.00
C LEU A 68 23.10 -5.34 25.88
N VAL A 69 23.79 -6.48 25.93
CA VAL A 69 24.75 -6.85 24.88
C VAL A 69 24.05 -6.97 23.54
N ASP A 70 24.52 -6.21 22.55
CA ASP A 70 24.01 -6.31 21.19
C ASP A 70 24.71 -7.47 20.45
N PRO A 71 23.97 -8.49 19.99
CA PRO A 71 24.53 -9.56 19.17
C PRO A 71 25.23 -9.07 17.90
N TYR A 72 24.83 -7.93 17.38
CA TYR A 72 25.34 -7.34 16.13
C TYR A 72 26.53 -6.41 16.32
N GLY A 73 27.06 -6.32 17.57
CA GLY A 73 28.31 -5.59 17.87
C GLY A 73 28.10 -4.10 18.14
N GLY A 74 26.88 -3.62 18.31
CA GLY A 74 26.59 -2.28 18.80
C GLY A 74 26.95 -2.10 20.28
N SER A 75 26.90 -0.86 20.79
CA SER A 75 27.17 -0.53 22.20
C SER A 75 26.09 -1.07 23.15
N GLU A 76 24.88 -1.19 22.68
CA GLU A 76 23.73 -1.82 23.35
C GLU A 76 22.73 -2.32 22.30
N GLN A 77 21.78 -3.17 22.70
CA GLN A 77 20.72 -3.62 21.80
C GLN A 77 19.91 -2.44 21.25
N SER A 78 19.55 -2.55 19.98
CA SER A 78 18.72 -1.54 19.31
C SER A 78 17.41 -1.30 20.06
N ALA A 79 16.93 -0.04 20.08
CA ALA A 79 15.70 0.32 20.75
C ALA A 79 14.48 -0.24 20.00
N TYR A 80 13.58 -0.91 20.73
CA TYR A 80 12.33 -1.48 20.20
C TYR A 80 12.47 -2.18 18.85
N PRO A 81 13.45 -3.11 18.73
CA PRO A 81 13.78 -3.70 17.45
C PRO A 81 12.70 -4.66 16.99
N TRP A 82 12.64 -4.88 15.69
CA TRP A 82 11.84 -5.93 15.10
C TRP A 82 12.30 -7.34 15.54
N ARG A 83 11.35 -8.25 15.78
CA ARG A 83 11.60 -9.64 16.21
C ARG A 83 12.51 -10.45 15.29
N GLY A 84 12.57 -10.09 14.01
CA GLY A 84 13.48 -10.70 13.05
C GLY A 84 14.95 -10.53 13.36
N ARG A 85 15.31 -9.63 14.30
CA ARG A 85 16.69 -9.47 14.81
C ARG A 85 17.08 -10.46 15.91
N ILE A 86 16.16 -11.26 16.43
CA ILE A 86 16.49 -12.30 17.42
C ILE A 86 17.41 -13.32 16.77
N THR A 87 18.60 -13.57 17.36
CA THR A 87 19.62 -14.45 16.79
C THR A 87 20.55 -15.00 17.88
N CYS A 88 21.56 -15.79 17.52
CA CYS A 88 22.62 -16.17 18.43
C CYS A 88 23.54 -14.99 18.77
N SER A 89 24.29 -15.08 19.86
CA SER A 89 25.19 -14.02 20.29
C SER A 89 26.63 -14.55 20.44
N PRO A 90 27.63 -13.92 19.76
CA PRO A 90 27.49 -12.92 18.69
C PRO A 90 26.73 -13.40 17.48
N ALA A 91 26.11 -12.47 16.74
CA ALA A 91 25.30 -12.76 15.55
C ALA A 91 26.15 -13.38 14.42
N PRO A 92 25.53 -14.09 13.46
CA PRO A 92 26.23 -14.56 12.28
C PRO A 92 27.00 -13.44 11.57
N GLY A 93 28.27 -13.71 11.18
CA GLY A 93 29.16 -12.72 10.58
C GLY A 93 29.93 -11.85 11.58
N GLN A 94 29.58 -11.86 12.86
CA GLN A 94 30.34 -11.15 13.91
C GLN A 94 31.53 -11.97 14.40
N PRO A 95 32.64 -11.34 14.82
CA PRO A 95 33.78 -12.03 15.41
C PRO A 95 33.37 -12.88 16.62
N GLY A 96 33.76 -14.14 16.62
CA GLY A 96 33.41 -15.09 17.69
C GLY A 96 32.00 -15.65 17.65
N SER A 97 31.26 -15.45 16.56
CA SER A 97 29.93 -16.03 16.37
C SER A 97 29.97 -17.56 16.53
N PRO A 98 29.02 -18.16 17.27
CA PRO A 98 28.89 -19.61 17.38
C PRO A 98 28.22 -20.24 16.17
N GLU A 99 27.81 -19.49 15.18
CA GLU A 99 27.10 -19.99 14.00
C GLU A 99 27.84 -21.18 13.35
N GLY A 100 27.10 -22.15 12.87
CA GLY A 100 27.63 -23.38 12.28
C GLY A 100 28.10 -24.41 13.31
N SER A 101 27.80 -24.22 14.59
CA SER A 101 28.28 -25.08 15.68
C SER A 101 27.18 -25.56 16.63
N GLY A 102 27.51 -26.53 17.49
CA GLY A 102 26.63 -26.97 18.58
C GLY A 102 26.34 -25.88 19.62
N ALA A 103 27.21 -24.87 19.75
CA ALA A 103 27.00 -23.76 20.67
C ALA A 103 25.86 -22.85 20.20
N ALA A 104 25.73 -22.61 18.87
CA ALA A 104 24.58 -21.90 18.31
C ALA A 104 23.28 -22.68 18.57
N ALA A 105 23.27 -23.99 18.32
CA ALA A 105 22.13 -24.84 18.61
C ALA A 105 21.70 -24.79 20.08
N ALA A 106 22.68 -24.74 21.01
CA ALA A 106 22.39 -24.62 22.43
C ALA A 106 21.76 -23.28 22.81
N GLN A 107 22.19 -22.17 22.19
CA GLN A 107 21.56 -20.86 22.39
C GLN A 107 20.12 -20.83 21.86
N VAL A 108 19.87 -21.40 20.68
CA VAL A 108 18.51 -21.55 20.14
C VAL A 108 17.66 -22.40 21.08
N ALA A 109 18.17 -23.54 21.54
CA ALA A 109 17.45 -24.41 22.47
C ALA A 109 17.11 -23.73 23.81
N ALA A 110 17.90 -22.75 24.26
CA ALA A 110 17.58 -21.96 25.44
C ALA A 110 16.40 -20.97 25.21
N PHE A 111 16.18 -20.49 23.99
CA PHE A 111 15.07 -19.62 23.66
C PHE A 111 13.73 -20.37 23.51
N VAL A 112 13.76 -21.56 22.92
CA VAL A 112 12.58 -22.35 22.52
C VAL A 112 11.55 -22.57 23.63
N PRO A 113 11.90 -22.92 24.89
CA PRO A 113 10.90 -23.23 25.91
C PRO A 113 9.94 -22.08 26.22
N GLY A 114 10.45 -20.85 26.31
CA GLY A 114 9.62 -19.66 26.54
C GLY A 114 8.70 -19.37 25.37
N TYR A 115 9.23 -19.46 24.16
CA TYR A 115 8.48 -19.27 22.93
C TYR A 115 7.37 -20.32 22.76
N ARG A 116 7.73 -21.61 22.93
CA ARG A 116 6.78 -22.72 22.91
C ARG A 116 5.67 -22.54 23.93
N ALA A 117 5.99 -22.17 25.17
CA ALA A 117 4.99 -21.95 26.21
C ALA A 117 3.97 -20.85 25.82
N MET A 118 4.41 -19.76 25.20
CA MET A 118 3.54 -18.71 24.69
C MET A 118 2.58 -19.24 23.61
N VAL A 119 3.10 -19.93 22.61
CA VAL A 119 2.28 -20.42 21.48
C VAL A 119 1.27 -21.47 21.95
N LEU A 120 1.68 -22.43 22.79
CA LEU A 120 0.79 -23.45 23.33
C LEU A 120 -0.30 -22.86 24.23
N HIS A 121 0.01 -21.78 24.97
CA HIS A 121 -1.00 -21.07 25.74
C HIS A 121 -2.14 -20.54 24.84
N TYR A 122 -1.79 -19.87 23.72
CA TYR A 122 -2.78 -19.36 22.78
C TYR A 122 -3.53 -20.49 22.05
N ALA A 123 -2.88 -21.63 21.79
CA ALA A 123 -3.57 -22.82 21.26
C ALA A 123 -4.63 -23.33 22.24
N GLN A 124 -4.32 -23.44 23.53
CA GLN A 124 -5.26 -23.83 24.59
C GLN A 124 -6.39 -22.81 24.74
N LEU A 125 -6.05 -21.53 24.65
CA LEU A 125 -7.03 -20.44 24.73
C LEU A 125 -8.01 -20.47 23.55
N ALA A 126 -7.54 -20.77 22.34
CA ALA A 126 -8.35 -20.96 21.15
C ALA A 126 -9.38 -22.08 21.35
N VAL A 127 -8.93 -23.23 21.86
CA VAL A 127 -9.82 -24.37 22.15
C VAL A 127 -10.84 -24.01 23.24
N ALA A 128 -10.39 -23.34 24.32
CA ALA A 128 -11.28 -22.89 25.41
C ALA A 128 -12.33 -21.85 24.95
N ALA A 129 -12.06 -21.13 23.86
CA ALA A 129 -13.00 -20.20 23.24
C ALA A 129 -13.93 -20.85 22.18
N GLY A 130 -13.92 -22.19 22.06
CA GLY A 130 -14.75 -22.92 21.10
C GLY A 130 -14.08 -23.15 19.72
N GLY A 131 -12.76 -23.09 19.65
CA GLY A 131 -11.96 -23.29 18.43
C GLY A 131 -11.88 -22.05 17.53
N VAL A 132 -10.92 -22.08 16.62
CA VAL A 132 -10.66 -21.05 15.61
C VAL A 132 -10.44 -21.70 14.24
N ASP A 133 -10.56 -20.93 13.16
CA ASP A 133 -10.38 -21.42 11.78
C ASP A 133 -8.91 -21.68 11.47
N ALA A 134 -8.03 -20.81 11.94
CA ALA A 134 -6.60 -20.95 11.75
C ALA A 134 -5.78 -20.41 12.94
N MET A 135 -4.54 -20.88 13.04
CA MET A 135 -3.57 -20.37 14.00
C MET A 135 -2.18 -20.36 13.36
N LEU A 136 -1.47 -19.25 13.54
CA LEU A 136 -0.08 -19.11 13.18
C LEU A 136 0.80 -19.47 14.38
N ILE A 137 1.83 -20.31 14.15
CA ILE A 137 2.74 -20.76 15.21
C ILE A 137 3.92 -19.82 15.45
N GLY A 138 4.00 -18.75 14.68
CA GLY A 138 5.01 -17.72 14.78
C GLY A 138 5.03 -16.82 13.55
N SER A 139 5.90 -15.80 13.60
CA SER A 139 6.01 -14.79 12.56
C SER A 139 7.43 -14.23 12.53
N GLU A 140 8.00 -14.14 11.32
CA GLU A 140 9.17 -13.33 10.97
C GLU A 140 10.39 -13.50 11.92
N MET A 141 10.71 -14.70 12.28
CA MET A 141 11.87 -14.99 13.15
C MET A 141 13.15 -15.15 12.32
N VAL A 142 13.35 -14.30 11.31
CA VAL A 142 14.40 -14.38 10.27
C VAL A 142 15.79 -14.64 10.82
N GLY A 143 16.21 -13.83 11.81
CA GLY A 143 17.54 -13.95 12.41
C GLY A 143 17.73 -15.23 13.20
N LEU A 144 16.64 -15.84 13.70
CA LEU A 144 16.68 -17.06 14.49
C LEU A 144 16.51 -18.31 13.63
N SER A 145 15.58 -18.29 12.66
CA SER A 145 15.33 -19.39 11.74
C SER A 145 16.54 -19.70 10.86
N SER A 146 17.31 -18.67 10.52
CA SER A 146 18.51 -18.76 9.70
C SER A 146 19.79 -19.10 10.47
N VAL A 147 19.77 -19.22 11.81
CA VAL A 147 20.95 -19.66 12.59
C VAL A 147 21.27 -21.11 12.27
N ARG A 148 22.49 -21.35 11.79
CA ARG A 148 22.97 -22.71 11.52
C ARG A 148 23.59 -23.35 12.78
N GLY A 149 23.23 -24.60 13.01
CA GLY A 149 23.95 -25.51 13.89
C GLY A 149 25.06 -26.26 13.15
N ALA A 150 25.62 -27.26 13.79
CA ALA A 150 26.63 -28.15 13.16
C ALA A 150 26.02 -28.87 11.93
N GLY A 151 26.82 -29.04 10.87
CA GLY A 151 26.40 -29.73 9.65
C GLY A 151 25.34 -29.01 8.86
N ASN A 152 25.22 -27.70 8.94
CA ASN A 152 24.20 -26.87 8.33
C ASN A 152 22.75 -27.24 8.76
N SER A 153 22.55 -27.76 9.97
CA SER A 153 21.23 -27.90 10.57
C SER A 153 20.65 -26.53 10.93
N PHE A 154 19.33 -26.42 11.00
CA PHE A 154 18.61 -25.20 11.38
C PHE A 154 17.78 -25.47 12.66
N PRO A 155 18.38 -25.35 13.85
CA PRO A 155 17.79 -25.84 15.10
C PRO A 155 16.47 -25.16 15.48
N PHE A 156 16.24 -23.93 15.06
CA PHE A 156 14.94 -23.28 15.29
C PHE A 156 13.84 -23.82 14.35
N VAL A 157 14.19 -24.17 13.12
CA VAL A 157 13.24 -24.81 12.19
C VAL A 157 12.82 -26.19 12.72
N ASP A 158 13.75 -26.97 13.25
CA ASP A 158 13.45 -28.26 13.91
C ASP A 158 12.51 -28.07 15.11
N ALA A 159 12.73 -26.99 15.87
CA ALA A 159 11.85 -26.61 16.99
C ALA A 159 10.45 -26.19 16.50
N LEU A 160 10.35 -25.45 15.39
CA LEU A 160 9.07 -25.08 14.78
C LEU A 160 8.29 -26.31 14.27
N VAL A 161 8.96 -27.29 13.66
CA VAL A 161 8.34 -28.55 13.24
C VAL A 161 7.77 -29.30 14.45
N THR A 162 8.52 -29.34 15.55
CA THR A 162 8.06 -29.95 16.82
C THR A 162 6.88 -29.16 17.39
N LEU A 163 6.97 -27.83 17.41
CA LEU A 163 5.91 -26.94 17.90
C LEU A 163 4.61 -27.10 17.08
N ALA A 164 4.73 -27.25 15.76
CA ALA A 164 3.56 -27.50 14.89
C ALA A 164 2.82 -28.79 15.30
N ALA A 165 3.56 -29.85 15.61
CA ALA A 165 2.97 -31.10 16.10
C ALA A 165 2.29 -30.91 17.48
N ASP A 166 2.94 -30.20 18.40
CA ASP A 166 2.39 -29.89 19.72
C ASP A 166 1.09 -29.07 19.62
N VAL A 167 1.10 -28.00 18.81
CA VAL A 167 -0.11 -27.18 18.57
C VAL A 167 -1.20 -28.01 17.92
N ARG A 168 -0.86 -28.82 16.91
CA ARG A 168 -1.82 -29.72 16.24
C ARG A 168 -2.52 -30.67 17.22
N SER A 169 -1.77 -31.19 18.19
CA SER A 169 -2.32 -32.06 19.23
C SER A 169 -3.35 -31.38 20.14
N ILE A 170 -3.26 -30.05 20.27
CA ILE A 170 -4.16 -29.24 21.08
C ILE A 170 -5.39 -28.80 20.28
N VAL A 171 -5.16 -28.18 19.11
CA VAL A 171 -6.24 -27.56 18.33
C VAL A 171 -6.98 -28.52 17.41
N GLY A 172 -6.44 -29.71 17.18
CA GLY A 172 -7.03 -30.74 16.32
C GLY A 172 -6.90 -30.46 14.83
N PRO A 173 -7.43 -31.34 13.96
CA PRO A 173 -7.25 -31.27 12.50
C PRO A 173 -8.12 -30.21 11.82
N ALA A 174 -9.16 -29.70 12.48
CA ALA A 174 -10.07 -28.71 11.90
C ALA A 174 -9.45 -27.31 11.82
N THR A 175 -8.60 -26.94 12.80
CA THR A 175 -7.88 -25.66 12.79
C THR A 175 -6.69 -25.73 11.85
N LYS A 176 -6.59 -24.82 10.89
CA LYS A 176 -5.46 -24.73 9.97
C LYS A 176 -4.25 -24.12 10.65
N LEU A 177 -3.06 -24.64 10.36
CA LEU A 177 -1.80 -24.17 10.94
C LEU A 177 -0.83 -23.70 9.86
N THR A 178 -0.17 -22.57 10.12
CA THR A 178 0.98 -22.11 9.35
C THR A 178 1.96 -21.32 10.23
N TYR A 179 3.10 -20.97 9.68
CA TYR A 179 4.06 -19.98 10.16
C TYR A 179 4.08 -18.81 9.18
N ALA A 180 4.05 -17.59 9.67
CA ALA A 180 4.14 -16.41 8.84
C ALA A 180 5.61 -16.03 8.62
N ALA A 181 6.18 -16.46 7.54
CA ALA A 181 7.56 -16.12 7.19
C ALA A 181 7.64 -14.72 6.59
N ASP A 182 8.64 -13.95 6.96
CA ASP A 182 8.97 -12.72 6.26
C ASP A 182 9.20 -12.98 4.77
N TRP A 183 8.87 -12.01 3.92
CA TRP A 183 9.07 -12.13 2.46
C TRP A 183 10.52 -12.40 2.05
N SER A 184 11.48 -12.04 2.88
CA SER A 184 12.90 -12.35 2.68
C SER A 184 13.32 -13.72 3.24
N GLU A 185 12.43 -14.40 3.99
CA GLU A 185 12.69 -15.64 4.71
C GLU A 185 12.06 -16.87 4.04
N TYR A 186 10.82 -16.75 3.53
CA TYR A 186 9.99 -17.88 3.12
C TYR A 186 10.66 -18.81 2.11
N SER A 187 11.41 -18.24 1.17
CA SER A 187 12.08 -18.96 0.08
C SER A 187 13.51 -19.40 0.43
N GLY A 188 13.89 -19.28 1.69
CA GLY A 188 15.22 -19.69 2.17
C GLY A 188 16.18 -18.54 2.41
N CYS A 189 17.31 -18.84 3.05
CA CYS A 189 18.34 -17.87 3.38
C CYS A 189 19.57 -17.99 2.47
N GLN A 190 20.27 -16.87 2.32
CA GLN A 190 21.53 -16.77 1.58
C GLN A 190 22.64 -16.40 2.55
N LYS A 191 23.75 -17.13 2.55
CA LYS A 191 24.91 -16.86 3.37
C LYS A 191 26.20 -17.25 2.63
N ASP A 192 27.13 -16.33 2.53
CA ASP A 192 28.48 -16.57 1.98
C ASP A 192 28.45 -17.27 0.60
N GLY A 193 27.54 -16.86 -0.28
CA GLY A 193 27.32 -17.47 -1.60
C GLY A 193 26.56 -18.81 -1.58
N ALA A 194 26.16 -19.30 -0.41
CA ALA A 194 25.29 -20.46 -0.28
C ALA A 194 23.81 -20.07 -0.29
N LYS A 195 22.95 -20.98 -0.74
CA LYS A 195 21.49 -20.90 -0.63
C LYS A 195 20.98 -22.12 0.13
N PHE A 196 20.15 -21.89 1.14
CA PHE A 196 19.46 -22.94 1.88
C PHE A 196 17.97 -22.67 1.90
N PHE A 197 17.17 -23.66 1.53
CA PHE A 197 15.72 -23.66 1.68
C PHE A 197 15.36 -24.16 3.10
N HIS A 198 15.86 -23.45 4.09
CA HIS A 198 15.89 -23.88 5.48
C HIS A 198 14.52 -24.10 6.10
N LEU A 199 13.45 -23.45 5.59
CA LEU A 199 12.09 -23.65 6.05
C LEU A 199 11.38 -24.85 5.40
N ASP A 200 11.97 -25.50 4.40
CA ASP A 200 11.34 -26.63 3.72
C ASP A 200 10.94 -27.81 4.64
N PRO A 201 11.70 -28.17 5.69
CA PRO A 201 11.25 -29.15 6.66
C PRO A 201 9.95 -28.74 7.39
N LEU A 202 9.76 -27.45 7.63
CA LEU A 202 8.52 -26.92 8.19
C LEU A 202 7.38 -26.94 7.16
N TRP A 203 7.64 -26.47 5.95
CA TRP A 203 6.66 -26.47 4.87
C TRP A 203 6.21 -27.90 4.49
N ALA A 204 7.09 -28.87 4.52
CA ALA A 204 6.78 -30.28 4.28
C ALA A 204 6.08 -30.97 5.46
N SER A 205 6.09 -30.39 6.65
CA SER A 205 5.50 -31.00 7.84
C SER A 205 4.00 -31.30 7.66
N PRO A 206 3.52 -32.50 7.99
CA PRO A 206 2.10 -32.83 7.90
C PRO A 206 1.22 -32.03 8.88
N ASN A 207 1.83 -31.35 9.84
CA ASN A 207 1.13 -30.51 10.82
C ASN A 207 0.97 -29.07 10.36
N ILE A 208 1.56 -28.69 9.24
CA ILE A 208 1.41 -27.37 8.61
C ILE A 208 0.49 -27.52 7.39
N ASP A 209 -0.50 -26.63 7.27
CA ASP A 209 -1.51 -26.69 6.20
C ASP A 209 -1.19 -25.79 5.01
N ALA A 210 -0.38 -24.76 5.18
CA ALA A 210 -0.05 -23.76 4.16
C ALA A 210 1.35 -23.19 4.36
N ILE A 211 1.91 -22.58 3.33
CA ILE A 211 3.07 -21.69 3.41
C ILE A 211 2.55 -20.29 3.73
N GLY A 212 2.92 -19.70 4.87
CA GLY A 212 2.56 -18.33 5.22
C GLY A 212 3.64 -17.35 4.81
N ILE A 213 3.28 -16.25 4.17
CA ILE A 213 4.20 -15.19 3.75
C ILE A 213 3.66 -13.83 4.21
N ASP A 214 4.42 -13.12 5.03
CA ASP A 214 4.21 -11.70 5.28
C ASP A 214 4.80 -10.94 4.09
N CYS A 215 3.92 -10.54 3.16
CA CYS A 215 4.30 -10.18 1.80
C CYS A 215 4.42 -8.67 1.63
N TYR A 216 5.58 -8.13 1.95
CA TYR A 216 5.93 -6.72 1.80
C TYR A 216 6.96 -6.48 0.69
N MET A 217 6.85 -7.22 -0.39
CA MET A 217 7.74 -7.11 -1.56
C MET A 217 7.51 -5.79 -2.28
N PRO A 218 8.57 -5.10 -2.76
CA PRO A 218 8.44 -3.85 -3.51
C PRO A 218 7.58 -4.00 -4.77
N LEU A 219 6.57 -3.15 -4.96
CA LEU A 219 5.74 -3.12 -6.17
C LEU A 219 6.05 -1.94 -7.09
N ALA A 220 7.00 -1.07 -6.71
CA ALA A 220 7.41 0.09 -7.47
C ALA A 220 8.88 0.44 -7.22
N ASP A 221 9.49 1.17 -8.15
CA ASP A 221 10.74 1.91 -7.98
C ASP A 221 10.50 3.35 -8.45
N TRP A 222 9.40 3.94 -7.95
CA TRP A 222 8.89 5.24 -8.37
C TRP A 222 9.71 6.38 -7.77
N ARG A 223 9.98 7.42 -8.55
CA ARG A 223 10.74 8.61 -8.14
C ARG A 223 10.04 9.88 -8.58
N ASP A 224 10.41 10.99 -7.95
CA ASP A 224 9.96 12.30 -8.40
C ASP A 224 10.72 12.74 -9.67
N GLY A 225 10.06 13.56 -10.48
CA GLY A 225 10.63 14.08 -11.71
C GLY A 225 10.31 13.25 -12.95
N GLU A 226 10.81 13.71 -14.10
CA GLU A 226 10.46 13.19 -15.43
C GLU A 226 11.58 12.33 -16.06
N ALA A 227 12.53 11.84 -15.27
CA ALA A 227 13.72 11.16 -15.78
C ALA A 227 14.09 9.91 -14.99
N HIS A 228 13.13 9.01 -14.73
CA HIS A 228 13.40 7.71 -14.12
C HIS A 228 12.86 6.55 -14.96
N ALA A 229 13.43 5.35 -14.76
CA ALA A 229 13.18 4.20 -15.64
C ALA A 229 11.70 3.74 -15.65
N ASP A 230 10.98 3.88 -14.55
CA ASP A 230 9.60 3.38 -14.44
C ASP A 230 8.57 4.26 -15.17
N LEU A 231 8.94 5.46 -15.60
CA LEU A 231 8.13 6.27 -16.53
C LEU A 231 7.90 5.58 -17.88
N ALA A 232 8.76 4.64 -18.26
CA ALA A 232 8.53 3.81 -19.44
C ALA A 232 7.46 2.74 -19.25
N LEU A 233 7.07 2.45 -17.99
CA LEU A 233 6.12 1.40 -17.61
C LEU A 233 4.75 1.96 -17.25
N ALA A 234 4.70 3.16 -16.69
CA ALA A 234 3.46 3.80 -16.23
C ALA A 234 3.59 5.33 -16.25
N ARG A 235 2.47 6.02 -16.28
CA ARG A 235 2.42 7.49 -16.21
C ARG A 235 2.50 7.98 -14.76
N THR A 236 2.03 7.16 -13.83
CA THR A 236 2.05 7.45 -12.39
C THR A 236 2.35 6.19 -11.58
N GLY A 237 2.90 6.36 -10.38
CA GLY A 237 3.15 5.25 -9.44
C GLY A 237 1.89 4.62 -8.85
N TYR A 238 0.70 5.14 -9.19
CA TYR A 238 -0.59 4.66 -8.70
C TYR A 238 -1.33 3.76 -9.69
N GLU A 239 -0.82 3.60 -10.92
CA GLU A 239 -1.48 2.78 -11.93
C GLU A 239 -1.55 1.32 -11.48
N LEU A 240 -2.77 0.77 -11.50
CA LEU A 240 -3.03 -0.55 -10.95
C LEU A 240 -2.31 -1.65 -11.74
N ASP A 241 -2.29 -1.55 -13.07
CA ASP A 241 -1.61 -2.53 -13.93
C ASP A 241 -0.10 -2.53 -13.74
N TYR A 242 0.49 -1.35 -13.46
CA TYR A 242 1.90 -1.22 -13.11
C TYR A 242 2.21 -1.93 -11.80
N LEU A 243 1.45 -1.67 -10.74
CA LEU A 243 1.65 -2.28 -9.44
C LEU A 243 1.37 -3.79 -9.47
N ALA A 244 0.27 -4.21 -10.10
CA ALA A 244 -0.08 -5.63 -10.23
C ALA A 244 0.94 -6.40 -11.08
N GLY A 245 1.41 -5.79 -12.18
CA GLY A 245 2.47 -6.36 -13.01
C GLY A 245 3.79 -6.53 -12.26
N ASN A 246 4.09 -5.64 -11.32
CA ASN A 246 5.32 -5.68 -10.53
C ASN A 246 5.29 -6.68 -9.36
N ILE A 247 4.19 -7.39 -9.12
CA ILE A 247 4.17 -8.51 -8.16
C ILE A 247 5.17 -9.59 -8.58
N GLU A 248 5.33 -9.85 -9.88
CA GLU A 248 6.29 -10.80 -10.44
C GLU A 248 7.24 -10.13 -11.46
N ARG A 249 7.60 -8.88 -11.22
CA ARG A 249 8.59 -8.12 -11.99
C ARG A 249 9.36 -7.17 -11.10
N GLY A 250 10.31 -6.47 -11.70
CA GLY A 250 11.05 -5.41 -11.06
C GLY A 250 12.05 -5.89 -10.02
N GLU A 251 12.23 -5.10 -8.95
CA GLU A 251 13.17 -5.42 -7.88
C GLU A 251 12.80 -6.75 -7.19
N GLY A 252 13.78 -7.64 -7.09
CA GLY A 252 13.60 -8.96 -6.47
C GLY A 252 13.05 -10.04 -7.41
N TYR A 253 12.75 -9.69 -8.66
CA TYR A 253 12.40 -10.63 -9.72
C TYR A 253 13.36 -10.53 -10.91
N ASP A 254 13.38 -9.37 -11.58
CA ASP A 254 14.23 -9.16 -12.75
C ASP A 254 15.64 -8.69 -12.35
N TRP A 255 15.72 -7.85 -11.34
CA TRP A 255 16.95 -7.18 -10.94
C TRP A 255 16.95 -6.85 -9.43
N PHE A 256 18.13 -6.41 -8.97
CA PHE A 256 18.36 -5.91 -7.62
C PHE A 256 19.34 -4.73 -7.67
N TYR A 257 19.43 -3.98 -6.57
CA TYR A 257 20.48 -2.97 -6.38
C TYR A 257 21.62 -3.53 -5.55
N ALA A 258 22.84 -3.50 -6.10
CA ALA A 258 24.03 -4.00 -5.41
C ALA A 258 24.49 -3.08 -4.28
N SER A 259 24.07 -1.81 -4.31
CA SER A 259 24.38 -0.82 -3.28
C SER A 259 23.34 0.31 -3.24
N ASP A 260 23.35 1.10 -2.16
CA ASP A 260 22.55 2.32 -2.06
C ASP A 260 22.94 3.38 -3.11
N ALA A 261 24.19 3.39 -3.53
CA ALA A 261 24.64 4.27 -4.61
C ALA A 261 24.01 3.87 -5.94
N ASP A 262 23.97 2.57 -6.24
CA ASP A 262 23.31 2.05 -7.44
C ASP A 262 21.82 2.31 -7.41
N ARG A 263 21.17 2.18 -6.25
CA ARG A 263 19.75 2.54 -6.07
C ARG A 263 19.51 4.02 -6.37
N ARG A 264 20.34 4.92 -5.84
CA ARG A 264 20.24 6.36 -6.15
C ARG A 264 20.43 6.66 -7.63
N ALA A 265 21.36 5.96 -8.28
CA ALA A 265 21.67 6.12 -9.70
C ALA A 265 20.75 5.31 -10.64
N GLN A 266 19.86 4.48 -10.07
CA GLN A 266 19.00 3.54 -10.79
C GLN A 266 19.77 2.54 -11.67
N LEU A 267 20.94 2.09 -11.19
CA LEU A 267 21.79 1.09 -11.84
C LEU A 267 21.32 -0.31 -11.42
N ARG A 268 20.43 -0.90 -12.19
CA ARG A 268 19.78 -2.18 -11.93
C ARG A 268 20.70 -3.34 -12.34
N THR A 269 21.01 -4.25 -11.39
CA THR A 269 21.77 -5.47 -11.66
C THR A 269 20.80 -6.64 -11.88
N GLN A 270 20.89 -7.30 -13.03
CA GLN A 270 20.01 -8.40 -13.38
C GLN A 270 20.23 -9.62 -12.46
N ILE A 271 19.14 -10.26 -12.01
CA ILE A 271 19.20 -11.50 -11.26
C ILE A 271 19.38 -12.66 -12.24
N THR A 272 20.50 -13.36 -12.15
CA THR A 272 20.86 -14.49 -13.01
C THR A 272 21.38 -15.67 -12.20
N ASP A 273 21.34 -16.85 -12.78
CA ASP A 273 22.04 -18.04 -12.29
C ASP A 273 22.79 -18.68 -13.46
N GLY A 274 24.07 -18.33 -13.59
CA GLY A 274 24.88 -18.78 -14.71
C GLY A 274 25.30 -20.26 -14.65
N VAL A 275 25.22 -20.89 -13.49
CA VAL A 275 25.72 -22.26 -13.29
C VAL A 275 24.65 -23.30 -13.56
N HIS A 276 23.43 -23.08 -13.07
CA HIS A 276 22.34 -24.07 -13.15
C HIS A 276 21.14 -23.58 -13.94
N GLY A 277 21.08 -22.30 -14.35
CA GLY A 277 19.94 -21.74 -15.08
C GLY A 277 18.67 -21.67 -14.24
N GLU A 278 18.81 -21.54 -12.93
CA GLU A 278 17.71 -21.49 -11.96
C GLU A 278 17.68 -20.11 -11.26
N PRO A 279 17.50 -18.98 -11.98
CA PRO A 279 17.54 -17.65 -11.37
C PRO A 279 16.46 -17.44 -10.30
N TRP A 280 15.39 -18.23 -10.33
CA TRP A 280 14.28 -18.16 -9.38
C TRP A 280 14.72 -18.36 -7.93
N ILE A 281 15.78 -19.12 -7.66
CA ILE A 281 16.25 -19.34 -6.27
C ILE A 281 16.78 -18.07 -5.59
N TRP A 282 17.16 -17.07 -6.39
CA TRP A 282 17.66 -15.76 -5.94
C TRP A 282 16.56 -14.68 -5.94
N ARG A 283 15.37 -15.02 -6.48
CA ARG A 283 14.23 -14.13 -6.68
C ARG A 283 13.21 -14.33 -5.57
N TYR A 284 13.18 -13.42 -4.61
CA TYR A 284 12.17 -13.52 -3.55
C TYR A 284 10.73 -13.22 -4.02
N LYS A 285 10.55 -12.69 -5.23
CA LYS A 285 9.23 -12.49 -5.85
C LYS A 285 8.77 -13.63 -6.74
N ASP A 286 9.61 -14.58 -7.06
CA ASP A 286 9.26 -15.70 -7.95
C ASP A 286 8.52 -16.80 -7.16
N ILE A 287 7.33 -16.41 -6.65
CA ILE A 287 6.49 -17.28 -5.82
C ILE A 287 6.05 -18.50 -6.59
N GLU A 288 5.76 -18.35 -7.89
CA GLU A 288 5.31 -19.44 -8.76
C GLU A 288 6.41 -20.50 -8.93
N ALA A 289 7.62 -20.09 -9.26
CA ALA A 289 8.72 -21.03 -9.38
C ALA A 289 9.09 -21.68 -8.05
N PHE A 290 9.12 -20.91 -6.95
CA PHE A 290 9.31 -21.46 -5.62
C PHE A 290 8.27 -22.54 -5.31
N TRP A 291 7.00 -22.28 -5.55
CA TRP A 291 5.93 -23.24 -5.26
C TRP A 291 5.95 -24.47 -6.17
N GLY A 292 6.25 -24.27 -7.46
CA GLY A 292 6.15 -25.29 -8.50
C GLY A 292 7.41 -26.12 -8.74
N GLN A 293 8.58 -25.69 -8.23
CA GLN A 293 9.85 -26.36 -8.47
C GLN A 293 10.30 -27.20 -7.27
N GLN A 294 11.18 -28.17 -7.55
CA GLN A 294 11.88 -28.91 -6.51
C GLN A 294 13.06 -28.09 -5.98
N HIS A 295 13.22 -28.04 -4.67
CA HIS A 295 14.26 -27.26 -4.03
C HIS A 295 15.54 -28.08 -3.79
N PHE A 296 16.69 -27.43 -4.00
CA PHE A 296 18.00 -28.02 -3.74
C PHE A 296 18.88 -27.01 -3.04
N ASP A 297 19.32 -27.32 -1.84
CA ASP A 297 20.30 -26.48 -1.14
C ASP A 297 21.60 -26.39 -1.93
N ARG A 298 22.28 -25.25 -1.80
CA ARG A 298 23.58 -24.97 -2.43
C ARG A 298 24.60 -24.51 -1.38
N PRO A 299 25.06 -25.42 -0.50
CA PRO A 299 26.13 -25.10 0.45
C PRO A 299 27.41 -24.72 -0.32
N GLY A 300 27.98 -23.54 0.02
CA GLY A 300 29.15 -22.99 -0.69
C GLY A 300 28.90 -22.74 -2.18
N GLY A 301 27.65 -22.53 -2.58
CA GLY A 301 27.26 -22.29 -3.98
C GLY A 301 27.10 -23.56 -4.85
N VAL A 302 27.35 -24.74 -4.28
CA VAL A 302 27.26 -26.02 -5.00
C VAL A 302 25.91 -26.68 -4.74
N ARG A 303 25.15 -26.93 -5.81
CA ARG A 303 23.83 -27.59 -5.72
C ARG A 303 23.96 -29.02 -5.19
N ASN A 304 23.21 -29.36 -4.16
CA ASN A 304 23.12 -30.71 -3.64
C ASN A 304 22.59 -31.70 -4.68
N ALA A 305 23.01 -32.96 -4.58
CA ALA A 305 22.55 -34.03 -5.47
C ALA A 305 21.10 -34.46 -5.19
N PHE A 306 20.64 -34.25 -3.96
CA PHE A 306 19.29 -34.61 -3.51
C PHE A 306 18.49 -33.37 -3.15
N PRO A 307 17.17 -33.38 -3.44
CA PRO A 307 16.29 -32.27 -3.09
C PRO A 307 16.09 -32.17 -1.57
N THR A 308 15.54 -31.04 -1.14
CA THR A 308 15.03 -30.84 0.21
C THR A 308 13.74 -31.64 0.46
N ALA A 309 13.12 -31.45 1.62
CA ALA A 309 11.84 -32.09 1.95
C ALA A 309 10.61 -31.51 1.19
N TRP A 310 10.76 -30.38 0.51
CA TRP A 310 9.66 -29.76 -0.21
C TRP A 310 9.16 -30.61 -1.38
N VAL A 311 7.84 -30.73 -1.48
CA VAL A 311 7.16 -31.36 -2.62
C VAL A 311 6.42 -30.28 -3.40
N PRO A 312 6.77 -30.04 -4.67
CA PRO A 312 6.14 -29.01 -5.49
C PRO A 312 4.61 -29.06 -5.48
N GLY A 313 3.99 -27.90 -5.29
CA GLY A 313 2.54 -27.77 -5.33
C GLY A 313 1.78 -28.47 -4.20
N SER A 314 2.46 -28.98 -3.17
CA SER A 314 1.82 -29.80 -2.13
C SER A 314 0.96 -29.05 -1.15
N LYS A 315 1.14 -27.74 -1.01
CA LYS A 315 0.39 -26.86 -0.08
C LYS A 315 0.09 -25.51 -0.69
N PRO A 316 -1.04 -24.90 -0.35
CA PRO A 316 -1.33 -23.54 -0.76
C PRO A 316 -0.43 -22.54 -0.04
N ILE A 317 -0.30 -21.35 -0.62
CA ILE A 317 0.32 -20.18 -0.02
C ILE A 317 -0.75 -19.27 0.55
N TRP A 318 -0.55 -18.80 1.77
CA TRP A 318 -1.33 -17.73 2.39
C TRP A 318 -0.46 -16.49 2.48
N LEU A 319 -0.97 -15.37 2.01
CA LEU A 319 -0.34 -14.08 2.27
C LEU A 319 -0.83 -13.59 3.63
N THR A 320 -0.05 -13.92 4.66
CA THR A 320 -0.40 -13.71 6.07
C THR A 320 -0.36 -12.25 6.48
N GLU A 321 0.35 -11.43 5.71
CA GLU A 321 0.26 -9.98 5.73
C GLU A 321 0.45 -9.43 4.32
N ILE A 322 -0.35 -8.45 3.91
CA ILE A 322 -0.18 -7.64 2.70
C ILE A 322 -0.52 -6.18 3.00
N GLY A 323 0.15 -5.26 2.36
CA GLY A 323 -0.11 -3.83 2.47
C GLY A 323 1.17 -3.00 2.37
N CYS A 324 1.04 -1.73 2.65
CA CYS A 324 2.15 -0.80 2.82
C CYS A 324 1.74 0.33 3.76
N GLY A 325 2.68 1.14 4.21
CA GLY A 325 2.36 2.38 4.91
C GLY A 325 1.53 3.33 4.03
N ALA A 326 0.61 4.06 4.65
CA ALA A 326 -0.18 5.11 3.98
C ALA A 326 0.68 6.38 3.77
N VAL A 327 1.79 6.24 3.07
CA VAL A 327 2.80 7.26 2.84
C VAL A 327 3.21 7.29 1.37
N ASP A 328 3.55 8.46 0.85
CA ASP A 328 3.95 8.62 -0.54
C ASP A 328 5.06 7.62 -0.92
N LYS A 329 4.92 7.00 -2.08
CA LYS A 329 5.82 5.93 -2.55
C LYS A 329 5.89 4.69 -1.62
N GLY A 330 4.84 4.45 -0.81
CA GLY A 330 4.76 3.26 0.06
C GLY A 330 5.01 1.94 -0.67
N ALA A 331 4.66 1.85 -1.94
CA ALA A 331 4.88 0.67 -2.78
C ALA A 331 6.36 0.41 -3.12
N ASN A 332 7.26 1.39 -2.97
CA ASN A 332 8.71 1.20 -3.21
C ASN A 332 9.35 0.32 -2.12
N GLN A 333 8.83 0.38 -0.89
CA GLN A 333 9.36 -0.37 0.25
C GLN A 333 8.23 -0.61 1.26
N PRO A 334 7.32 -1.54 0.95
CA PRO A 334 6.08 -1.73 1.69
C PRO A 334 6.23 -2.08 3.17
N ASN A 335 7.35 -2.69 3.56
CA ASN A 335 7.65 -3.07 4.95
C ASN A 335 8.11 -1.91 5.84
N ILE A 336 8.45 -0.74 5.27
CA ILE A 336 8.98 0.39 6.02
C ILE A 336 7.90 1.41 6.33
N PHE A 337 7.87 1.86 7.57
CA PHE A 337 6.99 2.92 8.06
C PHE A 337 7.65 3.71 9.20
N GLY A 338 7.16 4.92 9.45
CA GLY A 338 7.63 5.74 10.55
C GLY A 338 7.19 5.16 11.91
N ASP A 339 8.15 4.89 12.77
CA ASP A 339 7.92 4.54 14.18
C ASP A 339 9.05 5.08 15.05
N SER A 340 8.91 6.31 15.52
CA SER A 340 9.97 7.10 16.20
C SER A 340 10.60 6.44 17.43
N LYS A 341 9.99 5.37 17.98
CA LYS A 341 10.58 4.60 19.07
C LYS A 341 11.54 3.50 18.58
N SER A 342 11.31 2.98 17.39
CA SER A 342 12.00 1.81 16.85
C SER A 342 13.32 2.17 16.18
N ALA A 343 14.28 1.28 16.29
CA ALA A 343 15.53 1.36 15.53
C ALA A 343 15.34 1.08 14.02
N GLU A 344 14.20 0.52 13.63
CA GLU A 344 13.76 0.32 12.25
C GLU A 344 12.89 1.47 11.72
N ASP A 345 12.78 2.60 12.48
CA ASP A 345 12.11 3.81 12.01
C ASP A 345 12.64 4.25 10.65
N GLY A 346 11.76 4.49 9.71
CA GLY A 346 12.18 4.83 8.36
C GLY A 346 11.05 5.29 7.46
N ARG A 347 11.44 5.64 6.25
CA ARG A 347 10.52 5.98 5.16
C ARG A 347 10.84 5.12 3.95
N PRO A 348 9.83 4.75 3.15
CA PRO A 348 10.06 4.07 1.89
C PRO A 348 11.05 4.83 1.00
N TYR A 349 11.78 4.14 0.16
CA TYR A 349 12.76 4.76 -0.74
C TYR A 349 12.12 5.92 -1.53
N PHE A 350 12.80 7.06 -1.52
CA PHE A 350 12.40 8.31 -2.20
C PHE A 350 11.13 8.97 -1.67
N SER A 351 10.54 8.49 -0.57
CA SER A 351 9.39 9.10 0.06
C SER A 351 9.76 10.43 0.75
N ALA A 352 8.90 11.43 0.62
CA ALA A 352 8.96 12.67 1.38
C ALA A 352 8.33 12.51 2.79
N GLY A 353 7.61 11.42 3.04
CA GLY A 353 6.91 11.14 4.30
C GLY A 353 5.54 11.81 4.38
N THR A 354 4.93 12.17 3.25
CA THR A 354 3.59 12.75 3.21
C THR A 354 2.52 11.65 3.27
N PRO A 355 1.42 11.84 4.01
CA PRO A 355 0.33 10.88 4.06
C PRO A 355 -0.25 10.59 2.67
N ASP A 356 -0.39 9.32 2.34
CA ASP A 356 -0.90 8.85 1.05
C ASP A 356 -1.71 7.56 1.22
N ALA A 357 -3.01 7.69 1.42
CA ALA A 357 -3.90 6.54 1.52
C ALA A 357 -4.20 5.89 0.15
N LEU A 358 -3.94 6.60 -0.95
CA LEU A 358 -4.18 6.06 -2.29
C LEU A 358 -3.20 4.95 -2.62
N ILE A 359 -1.89 5.16 -2.36
CA ILE A 359 -0.90 4.12 -2.63
C ILE A 359 -1.18 2.85 -1.83
N GLN A 360 -1.59 2.99 -0.55
CA GLN A 360 -1.99 1.87 0.28
C GLN A 360 -3.16 1.08 -0.34
N ARG A 361 -4.19 1.79 -0.80
CA ARG A 361 -5.33 1.18 -1.49
C ARG A 361 -4.91 0.46 -2.78
N GLN A 362 -4.07 1.11 -3.60
CA GLN A 362 -3.65 0.54 -4.88
C GLN A 362 -2.78 -0.71 -4.71
N VAL A 363 -1.89 -0.72 -3.71
CA VAL A 363 -1.11 -1.92 -3.36
C VAL A 363 -2.04 -3.10 -2.99
N LEU A 364 -3.04 -2.86 -2.15
CA LEU A 364 -4.00 -3.91 -1.79
C LEU A 364 -4.81 -4.38 -3.00
N ARG A 365 -5.28 -3.45 -3.84
CA ARG A 365 -5.99 -3.79 -5.09
C ARG A 365 -5.12 -4.61 -6.03
N ALA A 366 -3.84 -4.27 -6.17
CA ALA A 366 -2.90 -5.00 -7.02
C ALA A 366 -2.77 -6.48 -6.58
N HIS A 367 -2.62 -6.73 -5.27
CA HIS A 367 -2.60 -8.09 -4.73
C HIS A 367 -3.91 -8.82 -4.98
N HIS A 368 -5.06 -8.18 -4.69
CA HIS A 368 -6.36 -8.81 -4.92
C HIS A 368 -6.61 -9.09 -6.40
N GLN A 369 -6.27 -8.16 -7.31
CA GLN A 369 -6.41 -8.37 -8.74
C GLN A 369 -5.54 -9.56 -9.22
N ARG A 370 -4.28 -9.61 -8.80
CA ARG A 370 -3.33 -10.65 -9.21
C ARG A 370 -3.75 -12.03 -8.74
N TRP A 371 -4.09 -12.16 -7.45
CA TRP A 371 -4.30 -13.48 -6.84
C TRP A 371 -5.72 -14.01 -6.97
N ASN A 372 -6.72 -13.17 -7.28
CA ASN A 372 -8.08 -13.61 -7.59
C ASN A 372 -8.29 -13.96 -9.08
N ASP A 373 -7.35 -13.61 -9.95
CA ASP A 373 -7.45 -13.93 -11.38
C ASP A 373 -6.87 -15.32 -11.66
N PRO A 374 -7.71 -16.32 -12.03
CA PRO A 374 -7.24 -17.66 -12.32
C PRO A 374 -6.38 -17.76 -13.58
N ALA A 375 -6.37 -16.72 -14.43
CA ALA A 375 -5.48 -16.67 -15.60
C ALA A 375 -4.05 -16.26 -15.22
N LEU A 376 -3.90 -15.62 -14.06
CA LEU A 376 -2.62 -15.08 -13.57
C LEU A 376 -2.04 -15.88 -12.40
N SER A 377 -2.86 -16.60 -11.64
CA SER A 377 -2.43 -17.37 -10.47
C SER A 377 -2.68 -18.86 -10.72
N PRO A 378 -1.66 -19.73 -10.67
CA PRO A 378 -1.85 -21.17 -10.78
C PRO A 378 -2.86 -21.70 -9.76
N ALA A 379 -3.73 -22.59 -10.21
CA ALA A 379 -4.77 -23.15 -9.35
C ALA A 379 -4.17 -23.87 -8.12
N GLY A 380 -4.63 -23.49 -6.92
CA GLY A 380 -4.16 -24.04 -5.66
C GLY A 380 -2.84 -23.49 -5.15
N MET A 381 -2.22 -22.52 -5.83
CA MET A 381 -1.00 -21.86 -5.36
C MET A 381 -1.32 -20.85 -4.26
N VAL A 382 -1.74 -19.65 -4.59
CA VAL A 382 -2.15 -18.67 -3.58
C VAL A 382 -3.63 -18.85 -3.30
N ASP A 383 -4.00 -18.98 -2.02
CA ASP A 383 -5.40 -19.05 -1.59
C ASP A 383 -5.99 -17.64 -1.54
N PRO A 384 -6.89 -17.25 -2.46
CA PRO A 384 -7.43 -15.90 -2.51
C PRO A 384 -8.34 -15.55 -1.32
N GLU A 385 -8.81 -16.53 -0.56
CA GLU A 385 -9.54 -16.31 0.69
C GLU A 385 -8.62 -16.07 1.90
N ARG A 386 -7.31 -16.15 1.70
CA ARG A 386 -6.26 -16.04 2.73
C ARG A 386 -5.25 -14.93 2.41
N LEU A 387 -5.77 -13.81 1.94
CA LEU A 387 -5.03 -12.56 1.77
C LEU A 387 -5.36 -11.66 2.96
N TYR A 388 -4.43 -11.56 3.92
CA TYR A 388 -4.64 -10.81 5.15
C TYR A 388 -4.07 -9.41 5.03
N CYS A 389 -4.94 -8.41 4.97
CA CYS A 389 -4.51 -7.01 4.90
C CYS A 389 -3.96 -6.56 6.26
N TRP A 390 -2.77 -6.04 6.29
CA TRP A 390 -2.18 -5.40 7.46
C TRP A 390 -2.27 -3.88 7.35
N THR A 391 -3.06 -3.17 8.24
CA THR A 391 -3.95 -3.80 9.21
C THR A 391 -5.16 -2.91 9.51
N TRP A 392 -6.33 -3.50 9.65
CA TRP A 392 -7.43 -2.82 10.30
C TRP A 392 -7.30 -2.97 11.81
N ASP A 393 -7.45 -1.85 12.55
CA ASP A 393 -7.30 -1.80 14.00
C ASP A 393 -8.66 -1.67 14.69
N ALA A 394 -8.94 -2.56 15.62
CA ALA A 394 -10.19 -2.56 16.38
C ALA A 394 -10.23 -1.54 17.52
N ARG A 395 -9.17 -0.78 17.75
CA ARG A 395 -9.16 0.31 18.73
C ARG A 395 -10.18 1.39 18.34
N PRO A 396 -10.87 2.01 19.33
CA PRO A 396 -12.01 2.89 19.04
C PRO A 396 -11.58 4.23 18.42
N PHE A 397 -11.80 4.39 17.13
CA PHE A 397 -11.62 5.69 16.48
C PHE A 397 -12.73 6.68 16.90
N PRO A 398 -12.44 7.99 17.12
CA PRO A 398 -11.13 8.67 17.00
C PRO A 398 -10.30 8.69 18.30
N VAL A 399 -10.72 7.98 19.35
CA VAL A 399 -9.97 7.91 20.61
C VAL A 399 -8.57 7.33 20.37
N PHE A 400 -8.47 6.26 19.59
CA PHE A 400 -7.27 5.94 18.85
C PHE A 400 -7.41 6.58 17.45
N PRO A 401 -6.46 7.36 16.96
CA PRO A 401 -5.08 7.58 17.43
C PRO A 401 -4.89 8.78 18.39
N ALA A 402 -5.94 9.53 18.74
CA ALA A 402 -5.79 10.82 19.42
C ALA A 402 -5.23 10.71 20.86
N LEU A 403 -5.53 9.62 21.57
CA LEU A 403 -5.14 9.43 22.99
C LEU A 403 -3.71 8.82 23.09
N THR A 404 -2.70 9.61 22.72
CA THR A 404 -1.31 9.16 22.62
C THR A 404 -0.66 8.81 23.97
N GLU A 405 -1.17 9.32 25.07
CA GLU A 405 -0.74 8.92 26.43
C GLU A 405 -1.13 7.50 26.79
N VAL A 406 -2.09 6.90 26.07
CA VAL A 406 -2.49 5.49 26.20
C VAL A 406 -1.85 4.65 25.08
N TRP A 407 -1.80 5.20 23.88
CA TRP A 407 -1.30 4.53 22.67
C TRP A 407 -0.25 5.39 21.97
N SER A 408 1.01 5.23 22.36
CA SER A 408 2.12 6.03 21.82
C SER A 408 2.32 5.88 20.30
N ASP A 409 1.81 4.81 19.70
CA ASP A 409 1.80 4.58 18.26
C ASP A 409 0.74 5.39 17.50
N GLY A 410 -0.14 6.09 18.21
CA GLY A 410 -1.14 6.98 17.59
C GLY A 410 -0.53 8.05 16.69
N THR A 411 0.67 8.51 16.99
CA THR A 411 1.40 9.49 16.16
C THR A 411 1.76 8.97 14.78
N ASN A 412 1.85 7.65 14.61
CA ASN A 412 2.24 7.00 13.35
C ASN A 412 1.02 6.65 12.47
N HIS A 413 -0.20 6.87 12.99
CA HIS A 413 -1.43 6.41 12.35
C HIS A 413 -1.63 6.96 10.93
N ALA A 414 -1.26 8.22 10.69
CA ALA A 414 -1.52 8.88 9.41
C ALA A 414 -0.70 8.31 8.24
N THR A 415 0.49 7.76 8.52
CA THR A 415 1.44 7.27 7.51
C THR A 415 1.80 5.78 7.69
N GLY A 416 1.28 5.15 8.75
CA GLY A 416 1.52 3.74 9.04
C GLY A 416 0.63 2.80 8.23
N HIS A 417 0.65 1.52 8.61
CA HIS A 417 -0.09 0.46 7.90
C HIS A 417 -1.59 0.40 8.24
N TRP A 418 -2.11 1.28 9.08
CA TRP A 418 -3.51 1.23 9.48
C TRP A 418 -4.47 1.49 8.33
N LEU A 419 -5.41 0.57 8.15
CA LEU A 419 -6.54 0.72 7.25
C LEU A 419 -7.68 1.42 7.99
N THR A 420 -7.94 2.66 7.65
CA THR A 420 -8.92 3.47 8.39
C THR A 420 -10.37 3.24 7.97
N GLY A 421 -10.63 2.35 7.01
CA GLY A 421 -11.91 2.26 6.32
C GLY A 421 -12.20 3.45 5.40
N ARG A 422 -11.30 4.42 5.39
CA ARG A 422 -11.33 5.63 4.58
C ARG A 422 -10.28 5.55 3.48
N LEU A 423 -10.04 4.35 2.96
CA LEU A 423 -9.18 4.08 1.81
C LEU A 423 -9.77 4.74 0.55
N GLY A 424 -10.08 5.98 0.69
CA GLY A 424 -10.75 6.76 -0.29
C GLY A 424 -9.84 7.80 -0.89
N GLY A 425 -9.83 7.84 -2.14
CA GLY A 425 -9.24 8.77 -3.04
C GLY A 425 -8.96 8.02 -4.31
N LEU A 426 -9.57 8.47 -5.37
CA LEU A 426 -9.19 8.11 -6.74
C LEU A 426 -8.60 9.35 -7.38
N ALA A 427 -7.60 9.16 -8.20
CA ALA A 427 -7.26 10.18 -9.18
C ALA A 427 -8.52 10.51 -9.99
N SER A 428 -8.68 11.75 -10.35
CA SER A 428 -9.92 12.19 -11.03
C SER A 428 -10.16 11.50 -12.36
N ASP A 429 -9.09 11.13 -13.07
CA ASP A 429 -9.16 10.36 -14.31
C ASP A 429 -9.61 8.90 -14.06
N GLU A 430 -9.11 8.24 -13.02
CA GLU A 430 -9.59 6.92 -12.63
C GLU A 430 -11.05 6.94 -12.17
N LEU A 431 -11.43 7.98 -11.41
CA LEU A 431 -12.82 8.16 -10.98
C LEU A 431 -13.74 8.41 -12.18
N ALA A 432 -13.32 9.24 -13.15
CA ALA A 432 -14.08 9.50 -14.37
C ALA A 432 -14.28 8.21 -15.17
N HIS A 433 -13.24 7.40 -15.29
CA HIS A 433 -13.34 6.11 -15.98
C HIS A 433 -14.29 5.14 -15.25
N ALA A 434 -14.17 5.03 -13.92
CA ALA A 434 -15.06 4.19 -13.13
C ALA A 434 -16.53 4.62 -13.23
N LEU A 435 -16.80 5.93 -13.20
CA LEU A 435 -18.16 6.48 -13.36
C LEU A 435 -18.71 6.24 -14.77
N ALA A 436 -17.90 6.45 -15.80
CA ALA A 436 -18.33 6.24 -17.18
C ALA A 436 -18.67 4.78 -17.47
N SER A 437 -17.92 3.85 -16.91
CA SER A 437 -18.14 2.41 -17.08
C SER A 437 -19.49 1.94 -16.51
N GLU A 438 -20.00 2.62 -15.49
CA GLU A 438 -21.35 2.34 -14.95
C GLU A 438 -22.49 2.71 -15.94
N PHE A 439 -22.17 3.52 -16.94
CA PHE A 439 -23.10 3.94 -17.99
C PHE A 439 -22.76 3.33 -19.37
N ASP A 440 -21.97 2.25 -19.40
CA ASP A 440 -21.46 1.64 -20.64
C ASP A 440 -20.76 2.64 -21.58
N SER A 441 -20.12 3.65 -21.01
CA SER A 441 -19.47 4.73 -21.74
C SER A 441 -17.95 4.71 -21.53
N LEU A 442 -17.21 5.10 -22.56
CA LEU A 442 -15.76 5.25 -22.48
C LEU A 442 -15.38 6.71 -22.27
N VAL A 443 -14.60 6.98 -21.26
CA VAL A 443 -14.02 8.30 -20.99
C VAL A 443 -12.50 8.22 -20.99
N LEU A 444 -11.87 9.08 -21.78
CA LEU A 444 -10.43 9.32 -21.77
C LEU A 444 -10.18 10.66 -21.06
N ALA A 445 -9.93 10.62 -19.77
CA ALA A 445 -9.62 11.81 -19.00
C ALA A 445 -8.10 12.04 -18.96
N ALA A 446 -7.68 13.30 -19.02
CA ALA A 446 -6.29 13.63 -18.79
C ALA A 446 -5.93 13.35 -17.33
N PRO A 447 -4.73 12.79 -17.04
CA PRO A 447 -4.26 12.64 -15.67
C PRO A 447 -4.29 13.99 -14.96
N SER A 448 -4.93 14.06 -13.81
CA SER A 448 -4.99 15.30 -13.04
C SER A 448 -5.07 15.05 -11.54
N ALA A 449 -4.44 15.93 -10.78
CA ALA A 449 -4.70 16.14 -9.37
C ALA A 449 -5.83 17.16 -9.20
N PRO A 450 -6.64 17.11 -8.17
CA PRO A 450 -6.43 16.45 -6.88
C PRO A 450 -7.01 15.03 -6.81
N LEU A 451 -6.63 14.31 -5.75
CA LEU A 451 -7.32 13.10 -5.35
C LEU A 451 -8.72 13.42 -4.85
N ILE A 452 -9.70 12.73 -5.38
CA ILE A 452 -11.10 12.83 -4.95
C ILE A 452 -11.33 11.81 -3.84
N GLY A 453 -11.49 12.29 -2.61
CA GLY A 453 -11.68 11.47 -1.41
C GLY A 453 -13.03 10.77 -1.33
N GLY A 454 -13.96 11.15 -2.18
CA GLY A 454 -15.31 10.58 -2.30
C GLY A 454 -16.18 11.44 -3.19
N LEU A 455 -17.18 10.82 -3.79
CA LEU A 455 -18.21 11.50 -4.58
C LEU A 455 -19.55 10.84 -4.26
N THR A 456 -20.58 11.65 -4.08
CA THR A 456 -21.96 11.17 -3.97
C THR A 456 -22.71 11.49 -5.24
N VAL A 457 -23.21 10.47 -5.90
CA VAL A 457 -24.15 10.62 -7.03
C VAL A 457 -25.55 10.28 -6.52
N SER A 458 -26.49 11.21 -6.59
CA SER A 458 -27.85 11.02 -6.11
C SER A 458 -28.86 11.44 -7.16
N GLY A 459 -29.94 10.67 -7.31
CA GLY A 459 -31.00 10.93 -8.27
C GLY A 459 -30.76 10.30 -9.65
N ALA A 460 -31.72 10.49 -10.55
CA ALA A 460 -31.61 10.11 -11.95
C ALA A 460 -30.83 11.20 -12.69
N GLY A 461 -29.72 10.85 -13.29
CA GLY A 461 -28.87 11.74 -14.09
C GLY A 461 -28.22 10.99 -15.24
N THR A 462 -27.64 11.73 -16.16
CA THR A 462 -26.85 11.17 -17.24
C THR A 462 -25.38 11.04 -16.82
N ALA A 463 -24.61 10.21 -17.52
CA ALA A 463 -23.16 10.13 -17.33
C ALA A 463 -22.51 11.52 -17.45
N ARG A 464 -23.00 12.35 -18.38
CA ARG A 464 -22.53 13.71 -18.60
C ARG A 464 -22.67 14.58 -17.35
N ASP A 465 -23.82 14.55 -16.67
CA ASP A 465 -24.09 15.41 -15.50
C ASP A 465 -23.09 15.11 -14.37
N VAL A 466 -22.75 13.84 -14.18
CA VAL A 466 -21.80 13.40 -13.16
C VAL A 466 -20.36 13.76 -13.54
N LEU A 467 -19.99 13.50 -14.78
CA LEU A 467 -18.64 13.75 -15.29
C LEU A 467 -18.35 15.25 -15.42
N GLU A 468 -19.30 16.07 -15.86
CA GLU A 468 -19.11 17.53 -15.91
C GLU A 468 -18.81 18.09 -14.53
N THR A 469 -19.51 17.63 -13.47
CA THR A 469 -19.22 18.05 -12.09
C THR A 469 -17.77 17.72 -11.70
N LEU A 470 -17.28 16.54 -12.06
CA LEU A 470 -15.91 16.12 -11.78
C LEU A 470 -14.88 16.93 -12.59
N PHE A 471 -15.18 17.16 -13.86
CA PHE A 471 -14.28 17.89 -14.76
C PHE A 471 -14.21 19.39 -14.43
N ASP A 472 -15.31 20.02 -14.08
CA ASP A 472 -15.31 21.38 -13.56
C ASP A 472 -14.41 21.51 -12.33
N LEU A 473 -14.52 20.54 -11.40
CA LEU A 473 -13.68 20.49 -10.21
C LEU A 473 -12.17 20.38 -10.54
N THR A 474 -11.81 19.68 -11.59
CA THR A 474 -10.41 19.43 -11.98
C THR A 474 -9.87 20.37 -13.04
N GLY A 475 -10.67 21.32 -13.51
CA GLY A 475 -10.29 22.27 -14.56
C GLY A 475 -10.18 21.61 -15.95
N GLN A 476 -11.00 20.59 -16.18
CA GLN A 476 -11.15 19.95 -17.49
C GLN A 476 -12.52 20.26 -18.07
N LYS A 477 -12.69 20.07 -19.36
CA LYS A 477 -13.97 20.11 -20.06
C LYS A 477 -14.24 18.79 -20.73
N LEU A 478 -15.49 18.36 -20.69
CA LEU A 478 -15.94 17.15 -21.34
C LEU A 478 -16.30 17.44 -22.79
N ALA A 479 -15.62 16.79 -23.72
CA ALA A 479 -15.88 16.88 -25.16
C ALA A 479 -16.10 15.47 -25.74
N ALA A 480 -16.93 15.36 -26.74
CA ALA A 480 -17.09 14.14 -27.53
C ALA A 480 -16.06 14.13 -28.67
N ARG A 481 -15.24 13.07 -28.75
CA ARG A 481 -14.29 12.86 -29.84
C ARG A 481 -14.47 11.46 -30.42
N GLY A 482 -15.03 11.35 -31.61
CA GLY A 482 -15.39 10.06 -32.17
C GLY A 482 -16.41 9.34 -31.27
N ASP A 483 -16.11 8.08 -30.92
CA ASP A 483 -16.97 7.25 -30.06
C ASP A 483 -16.63 7.38 -28.55
N ALA A 484 -15.72 8.31 -28.18
CA ALA A 484 -15.29 8.48 -26.80
C ALA A 484 -15.62 9.88 -26.26
N MET A 485 -15.85 9.95 -24.96
CA MET A 485 -15.86 11.21 -24.21
C MET A 485 -14.44 11.51 -23.74
N VAL A 486 -13.97 12.74 -23.93
CA VAL A 486 -12.59 13.14 -23.60
C VAL A 486 -12.61 14.30 -22.63
N GLY A 487 -11.84 14.19 -21.54
CA GLY A 487 -11.55 15.29 -20.63
C GLY A 487 -10.38 16.11 -21.19
N ILE A 488 -10.63 17.34 -21.59
CA ILE A 488 -9.62 18.26 -22.11
C ILE A 488 -9.25 19.24 -21.00
N ALA A 489 -7.97 19.27 -20.61
CA ALA A 489 -7.51 20.26 -19.64
C ALA A 489 -7.70 21.67 -20.21
N GLN A 490 -8.15 22.59 -19.35
CA GLN A 490 -8.40 23.98 -19.76
C GLN A 490 -7.13 24.61 -20.34
N GLY A 491 -7.25 25.17 -21.53
CA GLY A 491 -6.13 25.78 -22.26
C GLY A 491 -5.18 24.81 -22.95
N ALA A 492 -5.43 23.49 -22.90
CA ALA A 492 -4.62 22.47 -23.59
C ALA A 492 -5.07 22.17 -25.02
N GLY A 493 -6.22 22.68 -25.43
CA GLY A 493 -6.68 22.52 -26.82
C GLY A 493 -5.78 23.16 -27.87
N GLN A 494 -5.94 22.75 -29.11
CA GLN A 494 -5.18 23.30 -30.24
C GLN A 494 -5.37 24.83 -30.30
N ALA A 495 -4.26 25.54 -30.47
CA ALA A 495 -4.30 26.99 -30.64
C ALA A 495 -4.35 27.34 -32.12
N LEU A 496 -5.33 28.15 -32.50
CA LEU A 496 -5.50 28.66 -33.86
C LEU A 496 -5.48 30.17 -33.84
N GLU A 497 -4.73 30.75 -34.75
CA GLU A 497 -4.79 32.17 -35.06
C GLU A 497 -5.60 32.36 -36.33
N LEU A 498 -6.69 33.14 -36.24
CA LEU A 498 -7.59 33.42 -37.35
C LEU A 498 -7.55 34.90 -37.69
N GLU A 499 -7.25 35.20 -38.94
CA GLU A 499 -7.43 36.54 -39.48
C GLU A 499 -8.92 36.78 -39.86
N TYR A 500 -9.34 38.03 -39.90
CA TYR A 500 -10.73 38.38 -40.23
C TYR A 500 -11.19 37.81 -41.57
N ASP A 501 -10.30 37.84 -42.58
CA ASP A 501 -10.58 37.35 -43.94
C ASP A 501 -10.74 35.82 -44.02
N ALA A 502 -10.33 35.08 -42.96
CA ALA A 502 -10.54 33.65 -42.87
C ALA A 502 -11.94 33.26 -42.40
N LEU A 503 -12.74 34.23 -41.93
CA LEU A 503 -14.11 34.01 -41.46
C LEU A 503 -15.09 33.91 -42.62
N ALA A 504 -16.08 33.04 -42.51
CA ALA A 504 -17.10 32.89 -43.53
C ALA A 504 -18.15 34.02 -43.44
N SER A 505 -18.57 34.51 -44.60
CA SER A 505 -19.72 35.43 -44.70
C SER A 505 -21.01 34.62 -44.74
N THR A 506 -21.93 34.92 -43.84
CA THR A 506 -23.28 34.33 -43.76
C THR A 506 -24.31 35.44 -43.75
N ASP A 507 -25.60 35.10 -43.59
CA ASP A 507 -26.68 36.09 -43.42
C ASP A 507 -26.60 36.82 -42.05
N ALA A 508 -25.77 36.34 -41.14
CA ALA A 508 -25.45 36.96 -39.86
C ALA A 508 -24.17 37.82 -39.94
N PRO A 509 -23.88 38.69 -38.97
CA PRO A 509 -22.60 39.38 -38.89
C PRO A 509 -21.42 38.38 -38.88
N VAL A 510 -20.39 38.68 -39.66
CA VAL A 510 -19.18 37.82 -39.78
C VAL A 510 -18.57 37.52 -38.41
N LEU A 511 -18.60 38.46 -37.49
CA LEU A 511 -18.20 38.32 -36.10
C LEU A 511 -19.23 39.04 -35.20
N SER A 512 -19.71 38.36 -34.20
CA SER A 512 -20.49 38.94 -33.11
C SER A 512 -19.69 38.84 -31.82
N ARG A 513 -19.54 39.95 -31.09
CA ARG A 513 -18.86 39.99 -29.77
C ARG A 513 -19.82 40.51 -28.73
N ARG A 514 -20.02 39.72 -27.69
CA ARG A 514 -20.70 40.14 -26.47
C ARG A 514 -19.67 40.28 -25.36
N ARG A 515 -19.53 41.48 -24.83
CA ARG A 515 -18.73 41.72 -23.61
C ARG A 515 -19.61 41.57 -22.39
N GLY A 516 -19.11 40.80 -21.41
CA GLY A 516 -19.76 40.76 -20.11
C GLY A 516 -19.59 42.08 -19.36
N ASP A 517 -20.63 42.48 -18.61
CA ASP A 517 -20.53 43.62 -17.72
C ASP A 517 -19.50 43.26 -16.58
N GLY A 518 -18.53 44.14 -16.36
CA GLY A 518 -17.57 43.97 -15.29
C GLY A 518 -18.23 43.87 -13.90
N ALA A 519 -19.40 44.50 -13.72
CA ALA A 519 -20.16 44.42 -12.48
C ALA A 519 -20.88 43.07 -12.28
N GLU A 520 -21.08 42.30 -13.34
CA GLU A 520 -21.66 40.95 -13.29
C GLU A 520 -20.59 39.87 -13.05
N ARG A 521 -19.31 40.19 -13.19
CA ARG A 521 -18.22 39.24 -12.92
C ARG A 521 -18.17 38.86 -11.45
N PRO A 522 -18.20 37.58 -11.09
CA PRO A 522 -18.13 37.21 -9.69
C PRO A 522 -16.83 37.67 -9.02
N ALA A 523 -16.98 38.35 -7.90
CA ALA A 523 -15.84 38.72 -7.05
C ALA A 523 -15.56 37.70 -5.95
N ARG A 524 -16.50 36.81 -5.68
CA ARG A 524 -16.36 35.77 -4.67
C ARG A 524 -17.08 34.49 -5.11
N LEU A 525 -16.42 33.36 -4.89
CA LEU A 525 -17.03 32.05 -5.02
C LEU A 525 -16.92 31.31 -3.68
N THR A 526 -18.01 30.70 -3.25
CA THR A 526 -18.04 29.78 -2.11
C THR A 526 -18.35 28.39 -2.63
N LEU A 527 -17.38 27.47 -2.46
CA LEU A 527 -17.51 26.06 -2.81
C LEU A 527 -17.92 25.27 -1.57
N GLY A 528 -19.14 24.68 -1.60
CA GLY A 528 -19.56 23.70 -0.62
C GLY A 528 -19.03 22.31 -1.00
N HIS A 529 -18.45 21.60 -0.05
CA HIS A 529 -17.89 20.26 -0.22
C HIS A 529 -17.99 19.47 1.09
N PHE A 530 -17.55 18.20 1.10
CA PHE A 530 -17.35 17.44 2.34
C PHE A 530 -15.87 17.43 2.70
N ASP A 531 -15.56 17.65 3.97
CA ASP A 531 -14.18 17.71 4.48
C ASP A 531 -13.81 16.38 5.16
N ARG A 532 -12.81 15.69 4.60
CA ARG A 532 -12.32 14.42 5.13
C ARG A 532 -11.76 14.55 6.54
N GLU A 533 -11.05 15.62 6.84
CA GLU A 533 -10.42 15.85 8.13
C GLU A 533 -11.44 16.18 9.24
N ARG A 534 -12.66 16.52 8.85
CA ARG A 534 -13.78 16.83 9.75
C ARG A 534 -14.86 15.74 9.70
N ASP A 535 -14.49 14.50 9.61
CA ASP A 535 -15.41 13.35 9.58
C ASP A 535 -16.45 13.41 8.45
N TYR A 536 -16.04 13.92 7.28
CA TYR A 536 -16.93 14.09 6.12
C TYR A 536 -18.12 15.03 6.37
N LEU A 537 -17.98 15.94 7.34
CA LEU A 537 -18.97 16.99 7.53
C LEU A 537 -18.92 17.97 6.37
N ALA A 538 -20.08 18.60 6.08
CA ALA A 538 -20.16 19.66 5.11
C ALA A 538 -19.26 20.84 5.54
N ALA A 539 -18.49 21.32 4.58
CA ALA A 539 -17.56 22.43 4.72
C ALA A 539 -17.69 23.38 3.53
N THR A 540 -17.12 24.57 3.66
CA THR A 540 -17.05 25.53 2.58
C THR A 540 -15.64 26.10 2.45
N SER A 541 -15.20 26.24 1.19
CA SER A 541 -13.97 26.96 0.83
C SER A 541 -14.32 28.15 -0.04
N ALA A 542 -13.63 29.28 0.15
CA ALA A 542 -13.94 30.49 -0.58
C ALA A 542 -12.72 31.02 -1.33
N ALA A 543 -12.97 31.51 -2.54
CA ALA A 543 -12.03 32.31 -3.32
C ALA A 543 -12.58 33.74 -3.44
N ILE A 544 -11.71 34.73 -3.42
CA ILE A 544 -12.06 36.15 -3.45
C ILE A 544 -11.12 36.89 -4.41
N ARG A 545 -11.69 37.70 -5.28
CA ARG A 545 -10.98 38.66 -6.14
C ARG A 545 -11.08 40.07 -5.52
N PRO A 546 -10.14 40.96 -5.82
CA PRO A 546 -10.17 42.33 -5.30
C PRO A 546 -11.29 43.18 -5.88
N ASP A 547 -11.91 42.72 -6.99
CA ASP A 547 -12.96 43.45 -7.69
C ASP A 547 -14.28 43.45 -6.90
N GLN A 548 -15.18 44.40 -7.24
CA GLN A 548 -16.55 44.38 -6.75
C GLN A 548 -17.42 43.59 -7.69
N GLY A 549 -18.16 42.62 -7.18
CA GLY A 549 -19.04 41.78 -7.99
C GLY A 549 -19.87 40.82 -7.15
N PRO A 550 -20.75 40.05 -7.76
CA PRO A 550 -21.64 39.15 -7.06
C PRO A 550 -20.89 37.98 -6.39
N LEU A 551 -21.54 37.39 -5.39
CA LEU A 551 -21.15 36.12 -4.79
C LEU A 551 -21.79 34.99 -5.59
N VAL A 552 -20.99 34.01 -5.96
CA VAL A 552 -21.44 32.72 -6.48
C VAL A 552 -21.28 31.65 -5.40
N THR A 553 -22.29 30.82 -5.20
CA THR A 553 -22.21 29.64 -4.34
C THR A 553 -22.42 28.40 -5.21
N GLN A 554 -21.46 27.49 -5.16
CA GLN A 554 -21.52 26.23 -5.87
C GLN A 554 -21.33 25.09 -4.86
N ASN A 555 -22.25 24.13 -4.84
CA ASN A 555 -22.15 22.95 -3.98
C ASN A 555 -21.79 21.76 -4.85
N MET A 556 -20.74 21.06 -4.47
CA MET A 556 -20.30 19.84 -5.13
C MET A 556 -20.33 18.69 -4.12
N PRO A 557 -20.94 17.56 -4.45
CA PRO A 557 -21.06 16.42 -3.55
C PRO A 557 -19.77 15.59 -3.52
N VAL A 558 -18.63 16.26 -3.34
CA VAL A 558 -17.28 15.68 -3.37
C VAL A 558 -16.59 15.83 -2.03
N VAL A 559 -15.72 14.88 -1.71
CA VAL A 559 -14.84 14.92 -0.53
C VAL A 559 -13.48 15.46 -0.96
N LEU A 560 -13.08 16.57 -0.37
CA LEU A 560 -11.79 17.23 -0.62
C LEU A 560 -11.08 17.51 0.70
N ASP A 561 -9.75 17.58 0.65
CA ASP A 561 -8.99 18.27 1.71
C ASP A 561 -9.09 19.78 1.54
N SER A 562 -8.72 20.52 2.57
CA SER A 562 -8.84 21.99 2.60
C SER A 562 -8.00 22.71 1.55
N GLY A 563 -6.86 22.14 1.15
CA GLY A 563 -5.98 22.67 0.10
C GLY A 563 -6.57 22.50 -1.28
N ALA A 564 -7.01 21.28 -1.61
CA ALA A 564 -7.68 20.96 -2.85
C ALA A 564 -8.99 21.76 -3.02
N ALA A 565 -9.77 21.90 -1.97
CA ALA A 565 -11.01 22.68 -1.99
C ALA A 565 -10.77 24.16 -2.26
N ARG A 566 -9.70 24.75 -1.69
CA ARG A 566 -9.33 26.14 -1.98
C ARG A 566 -8.90 26.32 -3.44
N GLN A 567 -8.02 25.46 -3.94
CA GLN A 567 -7.57 25.49 -5.33
C GLN A 567 -8.74 25.32 -6.32
N ALA A 568 -9.68 24.44 -6.00
CA ALA A 568 -10.89 24.27 -6.80
C ALA A 568 -11.76 25.56 -6.80
N ALA A 569 -11.95 26.18 -5.63
CA ALA A 569 -12.70 27.43 -5.52
C ALA A 569 -12.05 28.58 -6.33
N GLU A 570 -10.71 28.66 -6.31
CA GLU A 570 -9.95 29.66 -7.08
C GLU A 570 -10.13 29.42 -8.58
N ARG A 571 -9.96 28.19 -9.06
CA ARG A 571 -10.17 27.84 -10.49
C ARG A 571 -11.61 28.13 -10.96
N LEU A 572 -12.59 27.71 -10.17
CA LEU A 572 -14.00 27.95 -10.49
C LEU A 572 -14.32 29.45 -10.55
N LEU A 573 -13.79 30.26 -9.63
CA LEU A 573 -13.94 31.70 -9.66
C LEU A 573 -13.34 32.31 -10.92
N ASP A 574 -12.15 31.85 -11.34
CA ASP A 574 -11.50 32.32 -12.56
C ASP A 574 -12.27 31.90 -13.82
N GLN A 575 -12.82 30.70 -13.86
CA GLN A 575 -13.69 30.23 -14.95
C GLN A 575 -14.95 31.09 -15.09
N HIS A 576 -15.65 31.35 -13.99
CA HIS A 576 -16.83 32.23 -13.99
C HIS A 576 -16.50 33.65 -14.41
N ALA A 577 -15.33 34.16 -14.05
CA ALA A 577 -14.89 35.48 -14.42
C ALA A 577 -14.49 35.57 -15.92
N ALA A 578 -13.86 34.51 -16.46
CA ALA A 578 -13.46 34.46 -17.85
C ALA A 578 -14.65 34.31 -18.83
N GLY A 579 -15.71 33.63 -18.42
CA GLY A 579 -16.89 33.37 -19.27
C GLY A 579 -17.74 34.58 -19.63
N GLY A 580 -17.38 35.78 -19.18
CA GLY A 580 -18.11 37.02 -19.46
C GLY A 580 -17.97 37.55 -20.90
N ASP A 581 -16.88 37.26 -21.59
CA ASP A 581 -16.66 37.69 -22.97
C ASP A 581 -16.91 36.53 -23.93
N ARG A 582 -17.80 36.71 -24.86
CA ARG A 582 -18.19 35.71 -25.86
C ARG A 582 -18.06 36.25 -27.27
N ILE A 583 -17.53 35.42 -28.17
CA ILE A 583 -17.49 35.70 -29.61
C ILE A 583 -18.21 34.59 -30.37
N GLU A 584 -18.91 34.97 -31.44
CA GLU A 584 -19.56 34.04 -32.35
C GLU A 584 -19.15 34.41 -33.78
N PHE A 585 -18.71 33.43 -34.55
CA PHE A 585 -18.28 33.60 -35.94
C PHE A 585 -18.51 32.29 -36.71
N ALA A 586 -18.53 32.39 -38.06
CA ALA A 586 -18.60 31.22 -38.91
C ALA A 586 -17.27 30.94 -39.60
N LEU A 587 -16.98 29.67 -39.83
CA LEU A 587 -15.80 29.21 -40.57
C LEU A 587 -16.23 28.53 -41.88
N PRO A 588 -15.41 28.62 -42.94
CA PRO A 588 -15.66 27.89 -44.17
C PRO A 588 -15.51 26.38 -43.96
N PRO A 589 -16.20 25.51 -44.74
CA PRO A 589 -16.20 24.07 -44.59
C PRO A 589 -14.82 23.40 -44.62
N GLY A 590 -13.82 24.07 -45.18
CA GLY A 590 -12.43 23.55 -45.17
C GLY A 590 -11.75 23.59 -43.80
N GLN A 591 -12.36 24.17 -42.78
CA GLN A 591 -11.81 24.31 -41.42
C GLN A 591 -12.65 23.57 -40.38
N ILE A 592 -13.21 22.41 -40.74
CA ILE A 592 -14.01 21.56 -39.85
C ILE A 592 -13.19 20.74 -38.80
N GLY A 593 -11.91 20.93 -38.72
CA GLY A 593 -11.05 20.19 -37.81
C GLY A 593 -11.03 20.70 -36.37
N PHE A 594 -11.86 21.69 -36.02
CA PHE A 594 -11.95 22.25 -34.68
C PHE A 594 -12.97 21.53 -33.83
N GLU A 595 -12.67 21.49 -32.55
CA GLU A 595 -13.54 20.87 -31.55
C GLU A 595 -13.70 21.76 -30.32
N PRO A 596 -14.79 21.62 -29.57
CA PRO A 596 -14.89 22.26 -28.26
C PRO A 596 -13.66 21.97 -27.37
N GLY A 597 -13.13 23.03 -26.74
CA GLY A 597 -11.90 22.99 -25.99
C GLY A 597 -10.66 23.51 -26.75
N ASP A 598 -10.72 23.65 -28.08
CA ASP A 598 -9.67 24.31 -28.84
C ASP A 598 -9.70 25.84 -28.61
N ARG A 599 -8.60 26.51 -28.87
CA ARG A 599 -8.42 27.94 -28.63
C ARG A 599 -8.28 28.70 -29.90
N VAL A 600 -8.92 29.88 -29.94
CA VAL A 600 -8.87 30.79 -31.07
C VAL A 600 -8.35 32.15 -30.63
N THR A 601 -7.41 32.69 -31.37
CA THR A 601 -6.96 34.08 -31.28
C THR A 601 -7.37 34.82 -32.54
N LEU A 602 -7.89 36.05 -32.37
CA LEU A 602 -8.27 36.96 -33.44
C LEU A 602 -7.48 38.27 -33.24
N PRO A 603 -6.24 38.37 -33.72
CA PRO A 603 -5.28 39.42 -33.32
C PRO A 603 -5.80 40.83 -33.52
N ASP A 604 -6.54 41.06 -34.60
CA ASP A 604 -7.03 42.39 -34.95
C ASP A 604 -8.40 42.74 -34.34
N LEU A 605 -9.07 41.79 -33.67
CA LEU A 605 -10.47 41.94 -33.30
C LEU A 605 -10.76 41.76 -31.82
N ALA A 606 -9.98 41.00 -31.11
CA ALA A 606 -10.26 40.67 -29.73
C ALA A 606 -8.99 40.39 -28.91
N GLU A 607 -8.95 40.92 -27.69
CA GLU A 607 -7.97 40.55 -26.67
C GLU A 607 -8.29 39.14 -26.20
N GLY A 608 -7.33 38.24 -26.23
CA GLY A 608 -7.55 36.93 -25.68
C GLY A 608 -6.70 35.92 -26.33
N PRO A 609 -6.62 34.66 -25.87
CA PRO A 609 -7.30 33.59 -26.59
C PRO A 609 -8.71 33.34 -26.07
N PHE A 610 -9.62 32.94 -26.97
CA PHE A 610 -10.93 32.43 -26.67
C PHE A 610 -10.92 30.91 -26.78
N GLU A 611 -11.68 30.24 -25.94
CA GLU A 611 -11.87 28.80 -26.02
C GLU A 611 -13.19 28.50 -26.75
N ILE A 612 -13.15 27.56 -27.68
CA ILE A 612 -14.34 27.11 -28.40
C ILE A 612 -15.21 26.31 -27.42
N THR A 613 -16.42 26.81 -27.16
CA THR A 613 -17.36 26.15 -26.25
C THR A 613 -18.47 25.39 -26.98
N GLU A 614 -18.78 25.77 -28.22
CA GLU A 614 -19.84 25.17 -29.02
C GLU A 614 -19.52 25.31 -30.50
N ILE A 615 -19.77 24.28 -31.27
CA ILE A 615 -19.74 24.27 -32.75
C ILE A 615 -21.13 23.85 -33.22
N ARG A 616 -21.66 24.57 -34.20
CA ARG A 616 -22.92 24.24 -34.85
C ARG A 616 -22.68 24.09 -36.35
N ASP A 617 -23.10 22.98 -36.89
CA ASP A 617 -23.16 22.76 -38.34
C ASP A 617 -24.32 23.57 -38.91
N GLY A 618 -24.01 24.49 -39.82
CA GLY A 618 -24.98 25.39 -40.45
C GLY A 618 -25.48 24.89 -41.80
#